data_2f79b2a4071879739d54b909888280d4
#
_entry.id   2f79b2a4071879739d54b909888280d4
#
_cell.length_a   1.000
_cell.length_b   1.000
_cell.length_c   1.000
_cell.angle_alpha   90.00
_cell.angle_beta   90.00
_cell.angle_gamma   90.00
#
_symmetry.space_group_name_H-M   'P 1'
#
loop_
_entity.id
_entity.type
_entity.pdbx_description
1 polymer ?
#
loop_
_entity_poly.entity_id
_entity_poly.type
_entity_poly.pdbx_seq_one_letter_code
_entity_poly.pdbx_strand_id
1 'polypeptide(L)'
;MEGKTECPTEVRLGERRFLVFGHLVRTEDQGGRGYLATTYWVDVTDFAQVRDIYYSTRPVVGILTVDNYEELMKGATDSARSAMRSGIDERLAQWVAPAQGLFCRYERDRYLFVFEERFLAQFQEGKFSILETVREVVSPSGIQATLSIGVGKDAETLAELFQYAALSVEMALSRGGDQVVVKNKFNFEFYGGRTKELEKRTKVKSRVMANALGELMADASRVFVMGHKYPDMDCIGAAAGVCAMARKKGAPVHIIKEAGQNPASEMSERLGGLGEYKDVFLSQQDAILLADANCLLVVVDTNRPEQVVSQDLLEAVHKVAVIDHHRRASSYIADAALNFHEPYASSASELVTELLQYLLEPADLLKTEAEALLAADNGEPPPVPR
;
A
#
# COMPACT_ATOMS: atom_id res chain seq x y z
N MET A 1 19.62 43.09 7.45
CA MET A 1 20.07 42.17 8.51
C MET A 1 19.15 42.39 9.70
N GLU A 2 18.12 41.60 9.79
CA GLU A 2 17.17 41.69 10.91
C GLU A 2 17.74 40.91 12.10
N GLY A 3 18.16 41.64 13.16
CA GLY A 3 18.15 41.22 14.56
C GLY A 3 18.77 39.87 14.98
N LYS A 4 19.47 39.11 14.14
CA LYS A 4 20.14 37.85 14.52
C LYS A 4 21.52 38.18 15.08
N THR A 5 21.68 37.99 16.38
CA THR A 5 22.95 38.16 17.11
C THR A 5 23.92 37.00 16.98
N GLU A 6 23.50 35.90 16.35
CA GLU A 6 24.33 34.72 16.14
C GLU A 6 24.47 34.42 14.65
N CYS A 7 25.69 34.13 14.21
CA CYS A 7 25.99 33.65 12.87
C CYS A 7 26.39 32.15 13.01
N PRO A 8 25.43 31.21 12.99
CA PRO A 8 25.72 29.80 13.16
C PRO A 8 25.94 29.13 11.81
N THR A 9 26.86 29.66 11.01
CA THR A 9 27.07 29.13 9.68
C THR A 9 28.47 28.55 9.55
N GLU A 10 28.54 27.28 9.18
CA GLU A 10 29.77 26.67 8.72
C GLU A 10 30.16 27.35 7.38
N VAL A 11 31.33 27.97 7.35
CA VAL A 11 31.86 28.68 6.19
C VAL A 11 33.01 27.89 5.59
N ARG A 12 32.96 27.64 4.30
CA ARG A 12 34.05 27.01 3.56
C ARG A 12 34.93 28.09 2.93
N LEU A 13 36.23 28.06 3.27
CA LEU A 13 37.23 28.92 2.69
C LEU A 13 38.36 28.08 2.08
N GLY A 14 38.34 27.92 0.76
CA GLY A 14 39.23 26.95 0.08
C GLY A 14 38.93 25.53 0.52
N GLU A 15 39.93 24.81 1.00
CA GLU A 15 39.78 23.45 1.53
C GLU A 15 39.43 23.39 3.02
N ARG A 16 39.42 24.54 3.71
CA ARG A 16 39.14 24.61 5.15
C ARG A 16 37.68 24.96 5.44
N ARG A 17 37.20 24.44 6.55
CA ARG A 17 35.86 24.72 7.09
C ARG A 17 35.97 25.37 8.45
N PHE A 18 35.23 26.47 8.62
CA PHE A 18 35.22 27.25 9.83
C PHE A 18 33.81 27.38 10.37
N LEU A 19 33.69 27.21 11.67
CA LEU A 19 32.50 27.67 12.39
C LEU A 19 32.69 29.11 12.79
N VAL A 20 31.82 30.01 12.32
CA VAL A 20 31.98 31.46 12.53
C VAL A 20 30.94 31.92 13.53
N PHE A 21 31.43 32.50 14.63
CA PHE A 21 30.60 33.15 15.64
C PHE A 21 30.81 34.68 15.52
N GLY A 22 29.76 35.46 15.63
CA GLY A 22 29.88 36.90 15.52
C GLY A 22 29.00 37.67 16.51
N HIS A 23 29.54 38.73 17.05
CA HIS A 23 28.80 39.71 17.83
C HIS A 23 28.82 41.07 17.12
N LEU A 24 27.64 41.69 17.04
CA LEU A 24 27.47 43.02 16.51
C LEU A 24 27.26 43.98 17.69
N VAL A 25 28.22 44.88 17.90
CA VAL A 25 28.15 45.91 18.95
C VAL A 25 27.83 47.24 18.29
N ARG A 26 26.84 47.93 18.82
CA ARG A 26 26.50 49.30 18.39
C ARG A 26 27.47 50.28 19.05
N THR A 27 28.16 51.05 18.23
CA THR A 27 29.06 52.13 18.73
C THR A 27 28.41 53.48 18.45
N GLU A 28 28.44 54.34 19.45
CA GLU A 28 28.13 55.76 19.28
C GLU A 28 29.46 56.52 19.22
N ASP A 29 29.82 57.01 18.02
CA ASP A 29 30.97 57.90 17.83
C ASP A 29 30.46 59.25 17.36
N GLN A 30 31.28 60.27 17.55
CA GLN A 30 30.92 61.71 17.35
C GLN A 30 30.46 62.10 15.93
N GLY A 31 30.27 61.11 15.03
CA GLY A 31 29.87 61.35 13.65
C GLY A 31 28.68 60.48 13.14
N GLY A 32 28.05 59.61 13.98
CA GLY A 32 26.95 58.83 13.56
C GLY A 32 26.85 57.43 14.24
N ARG A 33 25.75 56.71 13.97
CA ARG A 33 25.53 55.35 14.47
C ARG A 33 26.39 54.38 13.68
N GLY A 34 27.45 53.83 14.33
CA GLY A 34 28.30 52.77 13.77
C GLY A 34 28.00 51.41 14.36
N TYR A 35 28.45 50.37 13.68
CA TYR A 35 28.43 48.99 14.18
C TYR A 35 29.84 48.42 14.12
N LEU A 36 30.28 47.79 15.22
CA LEU A 36 31.50 47.02 15.29
C LEU A 36 31.13 45.52 15.28
N ALA A 37 31.63 44.77 14.30
CA ALA A 37 31.44 43.32 14.23
C ALA A 37 32.73 42.64 14.70
N THR A 38 32.60 41.81 15.72
CA THR A 38 33.70 40.91 16.15
C THR A 38 33.34 39.50 15.77
N THR A 39 34.23 38.82 15.04
CA THR A 39 33.99 37.43 14.59
C THR A 39 35.11 36.51 15.12
N TYR A 40 34.70 35.32 15.56
CA TYR A 40 35.57 34.22 15.95
C TYR A 40 35.46 33.13 14.93
N TRP A 41 36.57 32.65 14.41
CA TRP A 41 36.68 31.61 13.41
C TRP A 41 37.33 30.39 14.04
N VAL A 42 36.56 29.33 14.21
CA VAL A 42 37.06 28.05 14.71
C VAL A 42 37.25 27.14 13.53
N ASP A 43 38.48 26.68 13.30
CA ASP A 43 38.79 25.70 12.27
C ASP A 43 38.19 24.37 12.70
N VAL A 44 37.24 23.87 11.92
CA VAL A 44 36.54 22.58 12.13
C VAL A 44 36.76 21.61 10.97
N THR A 45 37.78 21.85 10.16
CA THR A 45 38.04 21.08 8.94
C THR A 45 38.15 19.59 9.23
N ASP A 46 38.98 19.18 10.17
CA ASP A 46 39.19 17.75 10.51
C ASP A 46 37.91 17.13 11.07
N PHE A 47 37.23 17.84 11.97
CA PHE A 47 35.92 17.38 12.51
C PHE A 47 34.87 17.23 11.42
N ALA A 48 34.76 18.20 10.52
CA ALA A 48 33.82 18.15 9.41
C ALA A 48 34.15 17.00 8.44
N GLN A 49 35.41 16.73 8.17
CA GLN A 49 35.84 15.60 7.34
C GLN A 49 35.47 14.25 8.00
N VAL A 50 35.77 14.08 9.27
CA VAL A 50 35.40 12.86 9.99
C VAL A 50 33.89 12.65 10.03
N ARG A 51 33.14 13.73 10.28
CA ARG A 51 31.68 13.72 10.25
C ARG A 51 31.16 13.30 8.89
N ASP A 52 31.66 13.87 7.82
CA ASP A 52 31.22 13.58 6.45
C ASP A 52 31.57 12.15 6.06
N ILE A 53 32.74 11.64 6.42
CA ILE A 53 33.12 10.25 6.24
C ILE A 53 32.16 9.33 7.01
N TYR A 54 31.90 9.62 8.29
CA TYR A 54 31.01 8.84 9.13
C TYR A 54 29.61 8.71 8.49
N TYR A 55 28.99 9.81 8.08
CA TYR A 55 27.68 9.76 7.47
C TYR A 55 27.68 9.08 6.10
N SER A 56 28.70 9.28 5.29
CA SER A 56 28.79 8.69 3.95
C SER A 56 29.08 7.19 3.94
N THR A 57 29.76 6.68 4.99
CA THR A 57 30.11 5.26 5.12
C THR A 57 29.15 4.46 6.02
N ARG A 58 28.12 5.09 6.57
CA ARG A 58 27.11 4.37 7.35
C ARG A 58 26.48 3.25 6.53
N PRO A 59 26.23 2.08 7.15
CA PRO A 59 25.61 0.98 6.45
C PRO A 59 24.14 1.28 6.11
N VAL A 60 23.74 0.82 4.96
CA VAL A 60 22.36 0.76 4.49
C VAL A 60 22.05 -0.68 4.14
N VAL A 61 20.87 -1.15 4.52
CA VAL A 61 20.43 -2.51 4.23
C VAL A 61 19.28 -2.45 3.22
N GLY A 62 19.42 -3.18 2.13
CA GLY A 62 18.39 -3.40 1.13
C GLY A 62 17.93 -4.85 1.10
N ILE A 63 16.64 -5.08 1.05
CA ILE A 63 16.03 -6.38 0.73
C ILE A 63 15.33 -6.23 -0.62
N LEU A 64 15.69 -7.10 -1.56
CA LEU A 64 15.12 -7.12 -2.89
C LEU A 64 14.28 -8.40 -3.02
N THR A 65 13.05 -8.28 -3.46
CA THR A 65 12.11 -9.41 -3.60
C THR A 65 11.54 -9.43 -5.02
N VAL A 66 11.61 -10.58 -5.67
CA VAL A 66 10.90 -10.82 -6.94
C VAL A 66 9.44 -11.13 -6.61
N ASP A 67 8.53 -10.18 -6.87
CA ASP A 67 7.15 -10.22 -6.37
C ASP A 67 6.34 -11.40 -6.88
N ASN A 68 6.47 -11.72 -8.15
CA ASN A 68 5.70 -12.74 -8.86
C ASN A 68 6.51 -13.99 -9.21
N TYR A 69 7.50 -14.35 -8.38
CA TYR A 69 8.45 -15.44 -8.66
C TYR A 69 7.76 -16.78 -8.97
N GLU A 70 6.77 -17.18 -8.18
CA GLU A 70 6.06 -18.45 -8.38
C GLU A 70 5.28 -18.46 -9.71
N GLU A 71 4.62 -17.33 -10.01
CA GLU A 71 3.85 -17.18 -11.25
C GLU A 71 4.78 -17.16 -12.47
N LEU A 72 5.91 -16.46 -12.36
CA LEU A 72 6.95 -16.38 -13.41
C LEU A 72 7.50 -17.78 -13.75
N MET A 73 7.66 -18.65 -12.75
CA MET A 73 8.23 -20.00 -12.89
C MET A 73 7.19 -21.06 -13.24
N LYS A 74 5.89 -20.76 -13.12
CA LYS A 74 4.79 -21.70 -13.33
C LYS A 74 4.73 -22.17 -14.79
N GLY A 75 4.68 -23.48 -14.99
CA GLY A 75 4.56 -24.08 -16.33
C GLY A 75 5.82 -23.99 -17.21
N ALA A 76 6.89 -23.34 -16.73
CA ALA A 76 8.15 -23.26 -17.47
C ALA A 76 8.97 -24.56 -17.35
N THR A 77 9.70 -24.92 -18.39
CA THR A 77 10.69 -26.00 -18.36
C THR A 77 11.86 -25.66 -17.44
N ASP A 78 12.62 -26.64 -16.97
CA ASP A 78 13.76 -26.41 -16.08
C ASP A 78 14.84 -25.52 -16.74
N SER A 79 15.04 -25.65 -18.04
CA SER A 79 15.94 -24.77 -18.81
C SER A 79 15.44 -23.32 -18.82
N ALA A 80 14.15 -23.09 -19.04
CA ALA A 80 13.56 -21.76 -19.05
C ALA A 80 13.58 -21.12 -17.63
N ARG A 81 13.30 -21.92 -16.59
CA ARG A 81 13.44 -21.46 -15.18
C ARG A 81 14.86 -21.03 -14.86
N SER A 82 15.85 -21.84 -15.29
CA SER A 82 17.26 -21.52 -15.07
C SER A 82 17.66 -20.23 -15.81
N ALA A 83 17.23 -20.07 -17.07
CA ALA A 83 17.50 -18.88 -17.87
C ALA A 83 16.88 -17.60 -17.24
N MET A 84 15.62 -17.66 -16.81
CA MET A 84 14.95 -16.52 -16.14
C MET A 84 15.66 -16.16 -14.82
N ARG A 85 16.02 -17.17 -14.01
CA ARG A 85 16.76 -16.94 -12.77
C ARG A 85 18.11 -16.28 -13.03
N SER A 86 18.90 -16.82 -13.94
CA SER A 86 20.19 -16.24 -14.32
C SER A 86 20.04 -14.83 -14.86
N GLY A 87 18.99 -14.57 -15.66
CA GLY A 87 18.71 -13.23 -16.18
C GLY A 87 18.37 -12.21 -15.08
N ILE A 88 17.67 -12.60 -14.03
CA ILE A 88 17.42 -11.75 -12.85
C ILE A 88 18.70 -11.56 -12.07
N ASP A 89 19.40 -12.65 -11.72
CA ASP A 89 20.64 -12.63 -10.92
C ASP A 89 21.69 -11.72 -11.58
N GLU A 90 21.86 -11.79 -12.90
CA GLU A 90 22.82 -10.97 -13.65
C GLU A 90 22.47 -9.48 -13.60
N ARG A 91 21.21 -9.10 -13.83
CA ARG A 91 20.77 -7.71 -13.78
C ARG A 91 20.93 -7.11 -12.38
N LEU A 92 20.55 -7.85 -11.36
CA LEU A 92 20.74 -7.43 -9.98
C LEU A 92 22.22 -7.25 -9.64
N ALA A 93 23.07 -8.23 -9.99
CA ALA A 93 24.50 -8.15 -9.77
C ALA A 93 25.16 -6.96 -10.46
N GLN A 94 24.78 -6.68 -11.71
CA GLN A 94 25.28 -5.52 -12.45
C GLN A 94 24.85 -4.20 -11.81
N TRP A 95 23.60 -4.11 -11.33
CA TRP A 95 23.08 -2.91 -10.70
C TRP A 95 23.74 -2.61 -9.35
N VAL A 96 24.02 -3.62 -8.51
CA VAL A 96 24.65 -3.43 -7.19
C VAL A 96 26.17 -3.26 -7.25
N ALA A 97 26.82 -3.70 -8.36
CA ALA A 97 28.27 -3.71 -8.48
C ALA A 97 28.97 -2.36 -8.20
N PRO A 98 28.46 -1.20 -8.64
CA PRO A 98 29.09 0.09 -8.36
C PRO A 98 29.21 0.42 -6.87
N ALA A 99 28.31 -0.08 -6.05
CA ALA A 99 28.31 0.19 -4.61
C ALA A 99 29.31 -0.67 -3.80
N GLN A 100 29.95 -1.68 -4.44
CA GLN A 100 30.94 -2.55 -3.81
C GLN A 100 30.51 -3.13 -2.45
N GLY A 101 29.20 -3.34 -2.29
CA GLY A 101 28.59 -3.82 -1.06
C GLY A 101 28.52 -5.35 -0.99
N LEU A 102 28.02 -5.85 0.13
CA LEU A 102 27.69 -7.26 0.29
C LEU A 102 26.35 -7.54 -0.41
N PHE A 103 26.35 -8.40 -1.42
CA PHE A 103 25.15 -8.82 -2.11
C PHE A 103 25.04 -10.34 -2.15
N CYS A 104 23.93 -10.90 -1.69
CA CYS A 104 23.71 -12.33 -1.73
C CYS A 104 22.20 -12.67 -1.82
N ARG A 105 21.89 -13.79 -2.46
CA ARG A 105 20.56 -14.37 -2.41
C ARG A 105 20.46 -15.27 -1.18
N TYR A 106 19.46 -15.06 -0.31
CA TYR A 106 19.27 -15.85 0.90
C TYR A 106 17.97 -16.69 0.88
N GLU A 107 17.02 -16.35 0.01
CA GLU A 107 15.83 -17.15 -0.28
C GLU A 107 15.67 -17.34 -1.80
N ARG A 108 14.64 -18.08 -2.23
CA ARG A 108 14.40 -18.38 -3.65
C ARG A 108 14.16 -17.12 -4.50
N ASP A 109 13.50 -16.15 -3.92
CA ASP A 109 13.00 -14.92 -4.53
C ASP A 109 13.53 -13.66 -3.85
N ARG A 110 14.43 -13.79 -2.81
CA ARG A 110 14.90 -12.67 -2.01
C ARG A 110 16.42 -12.56 -1.97
N TYR A 111 16.86 -11.32 -2.01
CA TYR A 111 18.26 -10.93 -1.98
C TYR A 111 18.50 -9.91 -0.88
N LEU A 112 19.66 -10.03 -0.23
CA LEU A 112 20.15 -9.06 0.74
C LEU A 112 21.25 -8.23 0.10
N PHE A 113 21.22 -6.92 0.31
CA PHE A 113 22.21 -5.98 -0.16
C PHE A 113 22.59 -5.03 0.97
N VAL A 114 23.86 -5.05 1.41
CA VAL A 114 24.40 -4.14 2.42
C VAL A 114 25.47 -3.29 1.76
N PHE A 115 25.32 -1.97 1.84
CA PHE A 115 26.19 -1.02 1.17
C PHE A 115 26.33 0.28 1.97
N GLU A 116 27.21 1.18 1.55
CA GLU A 116 27.42 2.47 2.21
C GLU A 116 26.44 3.54 1.71
N GLU A 117 26.01 4.42 2.63
CA GLU A 117 24.98 5.43 2.38
C GLU A 117 25.30 6.35 1.19
N ARG A 118 26.58 6.64 0.92
CA ARG A 118 27.01 7.45 -0.23
C ARG A 118 26.51 6.96 -1.59
N PHE A 119 26.22 5.67 -1.72
CA PHE A 119 25.71 5.10 -2.96
C PHE A 119 24.19 5.17 -3.08
N LEU A 120 23.48 5.36 -1.98
CA LEU A 120 22.02 5.45 -1.99
C LEU A 120 21.53 6.63 -2.84
N ALA A 121 22.21 7.78 -2.74
CA ALA A 121 21.85 8.96 -3.54
C ALA A 121 21.91 8.68 -5.04
N GLN A 122 22.88 7.90 -5.52
CA GLN A 122 23.00 7.53 -6.93
C GLN A 122 21.82 6.63 -7.37
N PHE A 123 21.41 5.68 -6.53
CA PHE A 123 20.25 4.84 -6.81
C PHE A 123 18.95 5.66 -6.83
N GLN A 124 18.81 6.64 -5.95
CA GLN A 124 17.66 7.55 -5.88
C GLN A 124 17.60 8.48 -7.11
N GLU A 125 18.73 9.08 -7.50
CA GLU A 125 18.84 9.92 -8.72
C GLU A 125 18.50 9.12 -9.97
N GLY A 126 18.99 7.88 -10.06
CA GLY A 126 18.65 6.92 -11.12
C GLY A 126 17.23 6.35 -11.00
N LYS A 127 16.43 6.82 -10.04
CA LYS A 127 15.04 6.34 -9.77
C LYS A 127 14.96 4.82 -9.70
N PHE A 128 15.99 4.18 -9.19
CA PHE A 128 16.10 2.72 -9.10
C PHE A 128 15.78 2.03 -10.42
N SER A 129 16.52 2.37 -11.48
CA SER A 129 16.35 1.86 -12.86
C SER A 129 16.32 0.32 -12.97
N ILE A 130 16.76 -0.38 -11.95
CA ILE A 130 16.69 -1.85 -11.86
C ILE A 130 15.26 -2.39 -12.00
N LEU A 131 14.26 -1.65 -11.56
CA LEU A 131 12.86 -2.04 -11.72
C LEU A 131 12.50 -2.24 -13.19
N GLU A 132 12.98 -1.33 -14.07
CA GLU A 132 12.73 -1.42 -15.52
C GLU A 132 13.50 -2.59 -16.15
N THR A 133 14.77 -2.76 -15.78
CA THR A 133 15.61 -3.81 -16.38
C THR A 133 15.19 -5.22 -15.97
N VAL A 134 14.68 -5.41 -14.76
CA VAL A 134 14.15 -6.71 -14.31
C VAL A 134 12.87 -7.08 -15.08
N ARG A 135 12.02 -6.13 -15.45
CA ARG A 135 10.81 -6.37 -16.27
C ARG A 135 11.11 -6.91 -17.68
N GLU A 136 12.34 -6.75 -18.16
CA GLU A 136 12.76 -7.36 -19.44
C GLU A 136 12.87 -8.89 -19.37
N VAL A 137 12.94 -9.46 -18.16
CA VAL A 137 12.88 -10.91 -17.96
C VAL A 137 11.43 -11.35 -18.06
N VAL A 138 11.11 -12.09 -19.12
CA VAL A 138 9.75 -12.51 -19.43
C VAL A 138 9.69 -14.04 -19.47
N SER A 139 8.64 -14.61 -18.87
CA SER A 139 8.38 -16.05 -18.94
C SER A 139 7.91 -16.48 -20.33
N PRO A 140 7.97 -17.77 -20.67
CA PRO A 140 7.41 -18.29 -21.92
C PRO A 140 5.90 -18.01 -22.08
N SER A 141 5.18 -17.80 -20.97
CA SER A 141 3.76 -17.41 -20.95
C SER A 141 3.53 -15.89 -21.09
N GLY A 142 4.58 -15.10 -21.28
CA GLY A 142 4.47 -13.63 -21.45
C GLY A 142 4.40 -12.83 -20.15
N ILE A 143 4.65 -13.45 -18.98
CA ILE A 143 4.65 -12.77 -17.69
C ILE A 143 6.00 -12.10 -17.47
N GLN A 144 6.01 -10.80 -17.19
CA GLN A 144 7.21 -10.03 -16.87
C GLN A 144 7.58 -10.22 -15.38
N ALA A 145 8.87 -10.31 -15.08
CA ALA A 145 9.34 -10.26 -13.69
C ALA A 145 9.12 -8.87 -13.09
N THR A 146 8.66 -8.81 -11.85
CA THR A 146 8.55 -7.57 -11.07
C THR A 146 9.36 -7.64 -9.79
N LEU A 147 9.87 -6.50 -9.35
CA LEU A 147 10.80 -6.40 -8.23
C LEU A 147 10.34 -5.35 -7.23
N SER A 148 10.26 -5.72 -5.97
CA SER A 148 10.11 -4.79 -4.86
C SER A 148 11.39 -4.68 -4.06
N ILE A 149 11.76 -3.45 -3.68
CA ILE A 149 12.97 -3.20 -2.89
C ILE A 149 12.59 -2.44 -1.63
N GLY A 150 12.94 -2.99 -0.47
CA GLY A 150 12.88 -2.29 0.80
C GLY A 150 14.28 -1.88 1.25
N VAL A 151 14.45 -0.62 1.61
CA VAL A 151 15.72 -0.07 2.07
C VAL A 151 15.56 0.49 3.49
N GLY A 152 16.46 0.08 4.39
CA GLY A 152 16.56 0.61 5.75
C GLY A 152 17.83 1.44 5.91
N LYS A 153 17.69 2.66 6.44
CA LYS A 153 18.81 3.57 6.77
C LYS A 153 18.56 4.32 8.07
N ASP A 154 19.59 4.97 8.60
CA ASP A 154 19.54 5.80 9.81
C ASP A 154 19.12 5.06 11.10
N ALA A 155 19.43 3.78 11.23
CA ALA A 155 19.23 3.01 12.44
C ALA A 155 20.54 2.87 13.24
N GLU A 156 20.42 2.44 14.49
CA GLU A 156 21.57 2.30 15.40
C GLU A 156 22.30 0.98 15.20
N THR A 157 21.61 -0.05 14.72
CA THR A 157 22.17 -1.40 14.55
C THR A 157 21.85 -1.97 13.16
N LEU A 158 22.67 -2.93 12.70
CA LEU A 158 22.39 -3.68 11.47
C LEU A 158 21.08 -4.47 11.55
N ALA A 159 20.73 -4.98 12.73
CA ALA A 159 19.47 -5.69 12.94
C ALA A 159 18.26 -4.77 12.75
N GLU A 160 18.33 -3.55 13.26
CA GLU A 160 17.28 -2.54 13.07
C GLU A 160 17.20 -2.08 11.62
N LEU A 161 18.33 -1.89 10.92
CA LEU A 161 18.37 -1.60 9.49
C LEU A 161 17.69 -2.70 8.67
N PHE A 162 17.94 -3.96 9.04
CA PHE A 162 17.28 -5.11 8.40
C PHE A 162 15.76 -5.09 8.65
N GLN A 163 15.33 -4.80 9.88
CA GLN A 163 13.90 -4.65 10.20
C GLN A 163 13.24 -3.51 9.40
N TYR A 164 13.93 -2.37 9.25
CA TYR A 164 13.45 -1.27 8.42
C TYR A 164 13.33 -1.68 6.95
N ALA A 165 14.30 -2.41 6.42
CA ALA A 165 14.26 -2.92 5.06
C ALA A 165 13.12 -3.94 4.86
N ALA A 166 12.92 -4.86 5.82
CA ALA A 166 11.84 -5.83 5.78
C ALA A 166 10.45 -5.16 5.79
N LEU A 167 10.24 -4.21 6.71
CA LEU A 167 9.01 -3.43 6.78
C LEU A 167 8.77 -2.62 5.48
N SER A 168 9.85 -2.12 4.87
CA SER A 168 9.77 -1.42 3.59
C SER A 168 9.35 -2.32 2.43
N VAL A 169 9.81 -3.58 2.41
CA VAL A 169 9.33 -4.58 1.43
C VAL A 169 7.86 -4.88 1.63
N GLU A 170 7.42 -5.09 2.87
CA GLU A 170 6.00 -5.31 3.18
C GLU A 170 5.15 -4.13 2.72
N MET A 171 5.61 -2.91 2.97
CA MET A 171 4.97 -1.69 2.49
C MET A 171 4.94 -1.62 0.96
N ALA A 172 6.02 -2.00 0.27
CA ALA A 172 6.05 -2.05 -1.19
C ALA A 172 5.05 -3.07 -1.74
N LEU A 173 5.01 -4.27 -1.15
CA LEU A 173 4.11 -5.35 -1.57
C LEU A 173 2.64 -5.02 -1.28
N SER A 174 2.33 -4.40 -0.13
CA SER A 174 0.97 -3.98 0.19
C SER A 174 0.42 -2.93 -0.79
N ARG A 175 1.30 -2.14 -1.40
CA ARG A 175 0.98 -1.16 -2.44
C ARG A 175 1.04 -1.72 -3.87
N GLY A 176 1.14 -3.04 -4.01
CA GLY A 176 1.11 -3.75 -5.29
C GLY A 176 2.45 -4.19 -5.84
N GLY A 177 3.54 -3.96 -5.12
CA GLY A 177 4.88 -4.32 -5.57
C GLY A 177 5.43 -3.41 -6.65
N ASP A 178 6.51 -3.89 -7.32
CA ASP A 178 7.16 -3.21 -8.45
C ASP A 178 7.61 -1.78 -8.13
N GLN A 179 8.11 -1.57 -6.92
CA GLN A 179 8.50 -0.27 -6.38
C GLN A 179 9.59 -0.40 -5.32
N VAL A 180 10.19 0.74 -4.98
CA VAL A 180 11.17 0.84 -3.91
C VAL A 180 10.62 1.69 -2.78
N VAL A 181 10.79 1.22 -1.56
CA VAL A 181 10.46 1.95 -0.35
C VAL A 181 11.72 2.10 0.49
N VAL A 182 12.06 3.32 0.86
CA VAL A 182 13.20 3.65 1.73
C VAL A 182 12.65 4.13 3.07
N LYS A 183 13.02 3.43 4.14
CA LYS A 183 12.66 3.81 5.52
C LYS A 183 13.87 4.34 6.26
N ASN A 184 13.71 5.49 6.88
CA ASN A 184 14.58 6.00 7.91
C ASN A 184 13.87 5.99 9.28
N LYS A 185 14.51 6.54 10.31
CA LYS A 185 13.94 6.61 11.67
C LYS A 185 12.56 7.27 11.73
N PHE A 186 12.24 8.19 10.81
CA PHE A 186 11.09 9.09 10.93
C PHE A 186 10.01 8.85 9.88
N ASN A 187 10.37 8.47 8.65
CA ASN A 187 9.44 8.41 7.52
C ASN A 187 9.77 7.32 6.50
N PHE A 188 8.88 7.17 5.54
CA PHE A 188 9.05 6.35 4.34
C PHE A 188 9.11 7.24 3.10
N GLU A 189 9.98 6.89 2.17
CA GLU A 189 10.10 7.49 0.85
C GLU A 189 9.82 6.43 -0.22
N PHE A 190 9.08 6.80 -1.26
CA PHE A 190 8.62 5.86 -2.30
C PHE A 190 9.22 6.23 -3.65
N TYR A 191 9.73 5.23 -4.37
CA TYR A 191 10.33 5.37 -5.69
C TYR A 191 9.80 4.30 -6.62
N GLY A 192 9.67 4.62 -7.91
CA GLY A 192 9.05 3.71 -8.87
C GLY A 192 7.54 3.65 -8.65
N GLY A 193 6.95 2.53 -9.02
CA GLY A 193 5.51 2.39 -9.03
C GLY A 193 4.88 3.21 -10.17
N ARG A 194 3.99 2.62 -10.95
CA ARG A 194 3.26 3.31 -12.03
C ARG A 194 2.14 4.21 -11.50
N THR A 195 2.35 4.81 -10.32
CA THR A 195 1.32 5.47 -9.51
C THR A 195 0.52 6.53 -10.28
N LYS A 196 1.14 7.32 -11.16
CA LYS A 196 0.40 8.37 -11.89
C LYS A 196 -0.43 7.86 -13.08
N GLU A 197 -0.01 6.81 -13.76
CA GLU A 197 -0.82 6.19 -14.85
C GLU A 197 -1.82 5.17 -14.28
N LEU A 198 -1.45 4.44 -13.23
CA LEU A 198 -2.37 3.59 -12.49
C LEU A 198 -3.49 4.41 -11.84
N GLU A 199 -3.21 5.51 -11.10
CA GLU A 199 -4.26 6.36 -10.52
C GLU A 199 -5.27 6.86 -11.55
N LYS A 200 -4.84 7.28 -12.74
CA LYS A 200 -5.78 7.69 -13.80
C LYS A 200 -6.57 6.52 -14.35
N ARG A 201 -5.95 5.36 -14.54
CA ARG A 201 -6.65 4.14 -15.01
C ARG A 201 -7.58 3.60 -13.94
N THR A 202 -7.17 3.59 -12.67
CA THR A 202 -7.98 3.12 -11.54
C THR A 202 -9.21 4.00 -11.37
N LYS A 203 -9.10 5.32 -11.34
CA LYS A 203 -10.26 6.24 -11.24
C LYS A 203 -11.27 6.09 -12.38
N VAL A 204 -10.80 5.91 -13.61
CA VAL A 204 -11.70 5.65 -14.75
C VAL A 204 -12.35 4.29 -14.60
N LYS A 205 -11.61 3.26 -14.21
CA LYS A 205 -12.13 1.90 -13.97
C LYS A 205 -13.13 1.91 -12.83
N SER A 206 -12.81 2.52 -11.68
CA SER A 206 -13.70 2.62 -10.52
C SER A 206 -15.01 3.33 -10.87
N ARG A 207 -14.96 4.42 -11.65
CA ARG A 207 -16.18 5.09 -12.14
C ARG A 207 -17.03 4.21 -13.04
N VAL A 208 -16.42 3.49 -13.98
CA VAL A 208 -17.13 2.56 -14.88
C VAL A 208 -17.75 1.41 -14.07
N MET A 209 -16.98 0.84 -13.14
CA MET A 209 -17.45 -0.24 -12.25
C MET A 209 -18.56 0.22 -11.31
N ALA A 210 -18.46 1.43 -10.75
CA ALA A 210 -19.50 2.02 -9.91
C ALA A 210 -20.81 2.19 -10.69
N ASN A 211 -20.75 2.76 -11.89
CA ASN A 211 -21.94 2.92 -12.73
C ASN A 211 -22.57 1.56 -13.08
N ALA A 212 -21.76 0.59 -13.52
CA ALA A 212 -22.23 -0.74 -13.85
C ALA A 212 -22.86 -1.46 -12.64
N LEU A 213 -22.23 -1.37 -11.46
CA LEU A 213 -22.78 -1.92 -10.21
C LEU A 213 -24.08 -1.21 -9.83
N GLY A 214 -24.13 0.10 -9.97
CA GLY A 214 -25.33 0.89 -9.72
C GLY A 214 -26.51 0.54 -10.63
N GLU A 215 -26.26 0.22 -11.90
CA GLU A 215 -27.27 -0.28 -12.84
C GLU A 215 -27.74 -1.69 -12.45
N LEU A 216 -26.79 -2.60 -12.14
CA LEU A 216 -27.14 -3.95 -11.68
C LEU A 216 -27.99 -3.93 -10.40
N MET A 217 -27.70 -3.02 -9.45
CA MET A 217 -28.50 -2.83 -8.24
C MET A 217 -29.90 -2.28 -8.53
N ALA A 218 -29.99 -1.29 -9.42
CA ALA A 218 -31.27 -0.68 -9.76
C ALA A 218 -32.23 -1.65 -10.49
N ASP A 219 -31.69 -2.58 -11.28
CA ASP A 219 -32.43 -3.60 -12.01
C ASP A 219 -32.74 -4.85 -11.15
N ALA A 220 -32.09 -4.99 -9.99
CA ALA A 220 -32.25 -6.16 -9.15
C ALA A 220 -33.54 -6.13 -8.33
N SER A 221 -34.25 -7.25 -8.27
CA SER A 221 -35.38 -7.43 -7.33
C SER A 221 -34.91 -7.34 -5.87
N ARG A 222 -33.66 -7.76 -5.61
CA ARG A 222 -33.01 -7.76 -4.31
C ARG A 222 -31.51 -7.91 -4.48
N VAL A 223 -30.76 -7.30 -3.57
CA VAL A 223 -29.31 -7.41 -3.49
C VAL A 223 -28.92 -8.26 -2.27
N PHE A 224 -28.18 -9.33 -2.49
CA PHE A 224 -27.52 -10.08 -1.43
C PHE A 224 -26.07 -9.70 -1.39
N VAL A 225 -25.50 -9.58 -0.19
CA VAL A 225 -24.08 -9.32 0.03
C VAL A 225 -23.52 -10.42 0.91
N MET A 226 -22.45 -11.05 0.49
CA MET A 226 -21.73 -12.02 1.32
C MET A 226 -20.22 -11.90 1.11
N GLY A 227 -19.45 -12.29 2.11
CA GLY A 227 -18.01 -12.42 2.02
C GLY A 227 -17.54 -13.85 2.26
N HIS A 228 -16.39 -13.99 2.90
CA HIS A 228 -15.84 -15.29 3.26
C HIS A 228 -16.43 -15.84 4.57
N LYS A 229 -16.27 -17.19 4.78
CA LYS A 229 -16.86 -17.95 5.91
C LYS A 229 -16.49 -17.42 7.32
N TYR A 230 -15.34 -16.79 7.46
CA TYR A 230 -14.88 -16.21 8.74
C TYR A 230 -14.72 -14.70 8.58
N PRO A 231 -15.83 -13.93 8.50
CA PRO A 231 -15.77 -12.53 8.17
C PRO A 231 -14.95 -11.75 9.20
N ASP A 232 -14.10 -10.89 8.70
CA ASP A 232 -13.31 -9.93 9.46
C ASP A 232 -13.82 -8.50 9.27
N MET A 233 -13.05 -7.52 9.71
CA MET A 233 -13.46 -6.11 9.64
C MET A 233 -13.51 -5.60 8.19
N ASP A 234 -12.67 -6.14 7.28
CA ASP A 234 -12.70 -5.75 5.88
C ASP A 234 -13.95 -6.28 5.18
N CYS A 235 -14.27 -7.53 5.41
CA CYS A 235 -15.48 -8.15 4.89
C CYS A 235 -16.75 -7.38 5.30
N ILE A 236 -16.92 -7.04 6.61
CA ILE A 236 -18.12 -6.35 7.09
C ILE A 236 -18.14 -4.87 6.68
N GLY A 237 -16.99 -4.20 6.63
CA GLY A 237 -16.87 -2.84 6.14
C GLY A 237 -17.27 -2.71 4.68
N ALA A 238 -16.74 -3.58 3.81
CA ALA A 238 -17.10 -3.66 2.41
C ALA A 238 -18.61 -3.95 2.24
N ALA A 239 -19.17 -4.90 3.00
CA ALA A 239 -20.59 -5.23 2.96
C ALA A 239 -21.48 -4.03 3.37
N ALA A 240 -21.10 -3.29 4.40
CA ALA A 240 -21.82 -2.08 4.83
C ALA A 240 -21.83 -0.99 3.74
N GLY A 241 -20.70 -0.76 3.07
CA GLY A 241 -20.63 0.16 1.95
C GLY A 241 -21.49 -0.25 0.77
N VAL A 242 -21.55 -1.56 0.44
CA VAL A 242 -22.46 -2.10 -0.59
C VAL A 242 -23.92 -1.90 -0.19
N CYS A 243 -24.27 -2.08 1.09
CA CYS A 243 -25.62 -1.78 1.59
C CYS A 243 -25.99 -0.31 1.41
N ALA A 244 -25.08 0.62 1.69
CA ALA A 244 -25.31 2.04 1.45
C ALA A 244 -25.61 2.34 -0.03
N MET A 245 -24.87 1.72 -0.96
CA MET A 245 -25.10 1.86 -2.40
C MET A 245 -26.48 1.31 -2.82
N ALA A 246 -26.82 0.10 -2.37
CA ALA A 246 -28.10 -0.53 -2.68
C ALA A 246 -29.28 0.28 -2.12
N ARG A 247 -29.19 0.77 -0.90
CA ARG A 247 -30.19 1.66 -0.27
C ARG A 247 -30.37 2.94 -1.07
N LYS A 248 -29.30 3.57 -1.55
CA LYS A 248 -29.36 4.77 -2.41
C LYS A 248 -30.07 4.48 -3.73
N LYS A 249 -29.89 3.27 -4.28
CA LYS A 249 -30.57 2.83 -5.51
C LYS A 249 -32.02 2.37 -5.27
N GLY A 250 -32.46 2.33 -4.02
CA GLY A 250 -33.82 1.87 -3.65
C GLY A 250 -33.99 0.35 -3.74
N ALA A 251 -32.91 -0.42 -3.85
CA ALA A 251 -32.95 -1.88 -3.91
C ALA A 251 -32.97 -2.48 -2.48
N PRO A 252 -33.89 -3.44 -2.20
CA PRO A 252 -33.82 -4.21 -0.96
C PRO A 252 -32.47 -4.93 -0.86
N VAL A 253 -31.80 -4.82 0.30
CA VAL A 253 -30.46 -5.37 0.47
C VAL A 253 -30.38 -6.22 1.74
N HIS A 254 -29.63 -7.32 1.65
CA HIS A 254 -29.41 -8.22 2.78
C HIS A 254 -27.95 -8.68 2.81
N ILE A 255 -27.35 -8.67 4.02
CA ILE A 255 -26.02 -9.24 4.30
C ILE A 255 -26.23 -10.66 4.83
N ILE A 256 -25.55 -11.60 4.20
CA ILE A 256 -25.62 -13.02 4.62
C ILE A 256 -24.58 -13.24 5.71
N LYS A 257 -25.06 -13.62 6.90
CA LYS A 257 -24.20 -13.85 8.04
C LYS A 257 -23.94 -15.34 8.30
N GLU A 258 -22.72 -15.64 8.69
CA GLU A 258 -22.37 -16.94 9.27
C GLU A 258 -22.82 -17.02 10.74
N ALA A 259 -23.22 -18.21 11.18
CA ALA A 259 -23.56 -18.46 12.57
C ALA A 259 -22.30 -18.58 13.43
N GLY A 260 -22.24 -17.89 14.57
CA GLY A 260 -21.13 -17.96 15.52
C GLY A 260 -20.41 -16.63 15.71
N GLN A 261 -19.49 -16.60 16.69
CA GLN A 261 -18.64 -15.44 16.94
C GLN A 261 -17.46 -15.41 15.95
N ASN A 262 -17.19 -14.25 15.40
CA ASN A 262 -16.11 -13.97 14.48
C ASN A 262 -15.55 -12.55 14.74
N PRO A 263 -14.41 -12.16 14.17
CA PRO A 263 -13.81 -10.84 14.38
C PRO A 263 -14.73 -9.65 14.02
N ALA A 264 -15.69 -9.84 13.10
CA ALA A 264 -16.64 -8.81 12.70
C ALA A 264 -17.93 -8.76 13.53
N SER A 265 -18.10 -9.64 14.54
CA SER A 265 -19.36 -9.77 15.31
C SER A 265 -19.78 -8.48 15.98
N GLU A 266 -18.87 -7.77 16.64
CA GLU A 266 -19.16 -6.50 17.32
C GLU A 266 -19.67 -5.42 16.35
N MET A 267 -19.02 -5.28 15.18
CA MET A 267 -19.44 -4.32 14.16
C MET A 267 -20.78 -4.72 13.54
N SER A 268 -21.00 -6.01 13.31
CA SER A 268 -22.28 -6.52 12.80
C SER A 268 -23.44 -6.24 13.77
N GLU A 269 -23.20 -6.37 15.09
CA GLU A 269 -24.18 -6.03 16.12
C GLU A 269 -24.46 -4.52 16.17
N ARG A 270 -23.43 -3.68 16.05
CA ARG A 270 -23.58 -2.22 15.99
C ARG A 270 -24.39 -1.78 14.77
N LEU A 271 -24.11 -2.34 13.58
CA LEU A 271 -24.91 -2.10 12.39
C LEU A 271 -26.35 -2.58 12.56
N GLY A 272 -26.55 -3.81 13.05
CA GLY A 272 -27.87 -4.38 13.29
C GLY A 272 -28.74 -3.62 14.28
N GLY A 273 -28.14 -2.79 15.15
CA GLY A 273 -28.84 -1.89 16.08
C GLY A 273 -29.41 -0.63 15.40
N LEU A 274 -29.06 -0.34 14.15
CA LEU A 274 -29.57 0.81 13.40
C LEU A 274 -30.94 0.49 12.78
N GLY A 275 -31.80 1.49 12.69
CA GLY A 275 -33.13 1.36 12.09
C GLY A 275 -33.07 0.97 10.62
N GLU A 276 -32.07 1.48 9.88
CA GLU A 276 -31.80 1.23 8.47
C GLU A 276 -31.33 -0.22 8.22
N TYR A 277 -30.84 -0.89 9.24
CA TYR A 277 -30.36 -2.28 9.17
C TYR A 277 -31.38 -3.29 9.73
N LYS A 278 -32.60 -2.83 10.02
CA LYS A 278 -33.69 -3.72 10.41
C LYS A 278 -33.94 -4.72 9.28
N ASP A 279 -33.84 -6.01 9.59
CA ASP A 279 -34.05 -7.12 8.65
C ASP A 279 -33.01 -7.19 7.51
N VAL A 280 -31.85 -6.48 7.64
CA VAL A 280 -30.77 -6.54 6.64
C VAL A 280 -29.94 -7.83 6.78
N PHE A 281 -29.68 -8.28 8.01
CA PHE A 281 -28.90 -9.50 8.25
C PHE A 281 -29.77 -10.75 8.14
N LEU A 282 -29.43 -11.65 7.19
CA LEU A 282 -30.14 -12.92 6.97
C LEU A 282 -29.24 -14.12 7.23
N SER A 283 -29.89 -15.24 7.59
CA SER A 283 -29.25 -16.55 7.53
C SER A 283 -29.07 -17.01 6.09
N GLN A 284 -28.17 -17.96 5.84
CA GLN A 284 -27.98 -18.58 4.52
C GLN A 284 -29.29 -19.20 4.02
N GLN A 285 -30.03 -19.88 4.89
CA GLN A 285 -31.30 -20.55 4.56
C GLN A 285 -32.37 -19.54 4.14
N ASP A 286 -32.55 -18.46 4.89
CA ASP A 286 -33.51 -17.42 4.57
C ASP A 286 -33.16 -16.72 3.24
N ALA A 287 -31.87 -16.50 2.97
CA ALA A 287 -31.40 -15.91 1.73
C ALA A 287 -31.76 -16.78 0.51
N ILE A 288 -31.55 -18.10 0.59
CA ILE A 288 -31.87 -19.04 -0.49
C ILE A 288 -33.40 -19.05 -0.73
N LEU A 289 -34.20 -19.00 0.31
CA LEU A 289 -35.67 -18.95 0.19
C LEU A 289 -36.17 -17.67 -0.47
N LEU A 290 -35.42 -16.58 -0.34
CA LEU A 290 -35.76 -15.26 -0.89
C LEU A 290 -35.12 -15.00 -2.27
N ALA A 291 -34.25 -15.89 -2.73
CA ALA A 291 -33.56 -15.75 -4.01
C ALA A 291 -34.53 -15.99 -5.18
N ASP A 292 -34.49 -15.13 -6.18
CA ASP A 292 -35.22 -15.23 -7.44
C ASP A 292 -34.27 -14.98 -8.65
N ALA A 293 -34.79 -15.14 -9.86
CA ALA A 293 -34.02 -15.02 -11.09
C ALA A 293 -33.44 -13.60 -11.35
N ASN A 294 -33.95 -12.58 -10.68
CA ASN A 294 -33.54 -11.19 -10.86
C ASN A 294 -32.70 -10.64 -9.69
N CYS A 295 -32.35 -11.48 -8.72
CA CYS A 295 -31.49 -11.08 -7.62
C CYS A 295 -30.06 -10.80 -8.11
N LEU A 296 -29.39 -9.88 -7.44
CA LEU A 296 -27.96 -9.62 -7.55
C LEU A 296 -27.23 -10.14 -6.30
N LEU A 297 -26.20 -10.93 -6.48
CA LEU A 297 -25.31 -11.31 -5.40
C LEU A 297 -23.99 -10.54 -5.52
N VAL A 298 -23.64 -9.77 -4.49
CA VAL A 298 -22.35 -9.08 -4.38
C VAL A 298 -21.47 -9.84 -3.42
N VAL A 299 -20.38 -10.41 -3.94
CA VAL A 299 -19.37 -11.12 -3.15
C VAL A 299 -18.25 -10.12 -2.86
N VAL A 300 -17.94 -9.91 -1.58
CA VAL A 300 -16.92 -8.98 -1.11
C VAL A 300 -15.80 -9.74 -0.40
N ASP A 301 -14.58 -9.23 -0.53
CA ASP A 301 -13.39 -9.69 0.19
C ASP A 301 -13.04 -11.17 -0.01
N THR A 302 -13.48 -11.73 -1.10
CA THR A 302 -13.03 -13.04 -1.60
C THR A 302 -13.43 -13.22 -3.06
N ASN A 303 -12.61 -13.95 -3.81
CA ASN A 303 -12.94 -14.37 -5.17
C ASN A 303 -13.06 -15.91 -5.31
N ARG A 304 -12.98 -16.65 -4.19
CA ARG A 304 -12.95 -18.12 -4.18
C ARG A 304 -14.32 -18.71 -3.85
N PRO A 305 -14.91 -19.54 -4.76
CA PRO A 305 -16.21 -20.16 -4.52
C PRO A 305 -16.26 -20.99 -3.23
N GLU A 306 -15.16 -21.68 -2.90
CA GLU A 306 -15.08 -22.53 -1.71
C GLU A 306 -14.98 -21.76 -0.39
N GLN A 307 -14.67 -20.46 -0.44
CA GLN A 307 -14.53 -19.63 0.76
C GLN A 307 -15.75 -18.78 1.07
N VAL A 308 -16.68 -18.60 0.15
CA VAL A 308 -17.87 -17.79 0.40
C VAL A 308 -18.74 -18.36 1.52
N VAL A 309 -19.50 -17.50 2.20
CA VAL A 309 -20.42 -17.89 3.28
C VAL A 309 -21.40 -18.94 2.81
N SER A 310 -22.02 -18.78 1.64
CA SER A 310 -22.98 -19.76 1.09
C SER A 310 -22.65 -20.08 -0.36
N GLN A 311 -22.21 -21.32 -0.61
CA GLN A 311 -22.02 -21.85 -1.97
C GLN A 311 -23.35 -22.07 -2.67
N ASP A 312 -24.35 -22.56 -1.93
CA ASP A 312 -25.70 -22.82 -2.48
C ASP A 312 -26.33 -21.51 -3.00
N LEU A 313 -26.14 -20.39 -2.29
CA LEU A 313 -26.61 -19.09 -2.75
C LEU A 313 -25.83 -18.59 -3.98
N LEU A 314 -24.52 -18.85 -4.02
CA LEU A 314 -23.69 -18.51 -5.18
C LEU A 314 -24.15 -19.26 -6.44
N GLU A 315 -24.53 -20.52 -6.31
CA GLU A 315 -25.05 -21.35 -7.40
C GLU A 315 -26.50 -20.98 -7.80
N ALA A 316 -27.30 -20.52 -6.84
CA ALA A 316 -28.71 -20.17 -7.07
C ALA A 316 -28.88 -18.83 -7.78
N VAL A 317 -27.97 -17.88 -7.61
CA VAL A 317 -28.10 -16.53 -8.17
C VAL A 317 -27.29 -16.38 -9.46
N HIS A 318 -27.97 -15.97 -10.55
CA HIS A 318 -27.34 -15.88 -11.87
C HIS A 318 -26.52 -14.59 -12.09
N LYS A 319 -26.84 -13.50 -11.39
CA LYS A 319 -26.14 -12.22 -11.52
C LYS A 319 -25.21 -12.05 -10.31
N VAL A 320 -23.91 -12.24 -10.52
CA VAL A 320 -22.89 -12.13 -9.46
C VAL A 320 -21.96 -10.96 -9.75
N ALA A 321 -21.72 -10.12 -8.76
CA ALA A 321 -20.67 -9.11 -8.77
C ALA A 321 -19.61 -9.48 -7.72
N VAL A 322 -18.33 -9.34 -8.05
CA VAL A 322 -17.20 -9.63 -7.16
C VAL A 322 -16.41 -8.35 -6.93
N ILE A 323 -16.15 -8.00 -5.66
CA ILE A 323 -15.28 -6.90 -5.24
C ILE A 323 -14.23 -7.48 -4.31
N ASP A 324 -12.99 -7.59 -4.78
CA ASP A 324 -11.95 -8.32 -4.05
C ASP A 324 -10.55 -7.77 -4.35
N HIS A 325 -9.68 -7.78 -3.34
CA HIS A 325 -8.29 -7.36 -3.44
C HIS A 325 -7.29 -8.51 -3.32
N HIS A 326 -7.73 -9.72 -3.01
CA HIS A 326 -6.86 -10.88 -2.90
C HIS A 326 -6.33 -11.30 -4.27
N ARG A 327 -5.13 -11.88 -4.31
CA ARG A 327 -4.59 -12.46 -5.54
C ARG A 327 -5.50 -13.60 -6.04
N ARG A 328 -5.74 -13.63 -7.36
CA ARG A 328 -6.52 -14.69 -7.96
C ARG A 328 -5.89 -16.06 -7.70
N ALA A 329 -6.69 -16.96 -7.13
CA ALA A 329 -6.32 -18.35 -6.99
C ALA A 329 -6.58 -19.12 -8.29
N SER A 330 -6.17 -20.40 -8.33
CA SER A 330 -6.50 -21.30 -9.44
C SER A 330 -8.01 -21.57 -9.56
N SER A 331 -8.75 -21.49 -8.43
CA SER A 331 -10.20 -21.51 -8.35
C SER A 331 -10.70 -20.11 -8.02
N TYR A 332 -11.52 -19.52 -8.90
CA TYR A 332 -12.13 -18.20 -8.69
C TYR A 332 -13.49 -18.14 -9.37
N ILE A 333 -14.33 -17.19 -8.96
CA ILE A 333 -15.67 -16.95 -9.56
C ILE A 333 -15.46 -16.35 -10.95
N ALA A 334 -15.52 -17.17 -11.98
CA ALA A 334 -15.16 -16.78 -13.36
C ALA A 334 -16.30 -16.06 -14.08
N ASP A 335 -17.56 -16.48 -13.87
CA ASP A 335 -18.74 -16.01 -14.61
C ASP A 335 -19.48 -14.85 -13.94
N ALA A 336 -18.73 -13.98 -13.24
CA ALA A 336 -19.29 -12.79 -12.62
C ALA A 336 -19.71 -11.76 -13.67
N ALA A 337 -20.93 -11.23 -13.56
CA ALA A 337 -21.44 -10.13 -14.38
C ALA A 337 -20.63 -8.85 -14.20
N LEU A 338 -20.08 -8.64 -13.01
CA LEU A 338 -19.12 -7.58 -12.70
C LEU A 338 -17.97 -8.15 -11.85
N ASN A 339 -16.75 -7.85 -12.23
CA ASN A 339 -15.57 -8.27 -11.48
C ASN A 339 -14.65 -7.07 -11.25
N PHE A 340 -14.75 -6.46 -10.05
CA PHE A 340 -13.87 -5.39 -9.60
C PHE A 340 -12.80 -5.97 -8.69
N HIS A 341 -11.75 -6.46 -9.33
CA HIS A 341 -10.64 -7.13 -8.69
C HIS A 341 -9.37 -6.28 -8.86
N GLU A 342 -8.82 -5.81 -7.74
CA GLU A 342 -7.61 -4.97 -7.69
C GLU A 342 -6.66 -5.46 -6.60
N PRO A 343 -5.69 -6.33 -6.94
CA PRO A 343 -4.71 -6.88 -5.98
C PRO A 343 -3.77 -5.84 -5.39
N TYR A 344 -3.90 -4.58 -5.80
CA TYR A 344 -3.08 -3.45 -5.36
C TYR A 344 -3.79 -2.56 -4.32
N ALA A 345 -5.07 -2.80 -4.08
CA ALA A 345 -5.79 -2.16 -3.00
C ALA A 345 -5.39 -2.77 -1.65
N SER A 346 -5.41 -1.98 -0.60
CA SER A 346 -5.08 -2.45 0.76
C SER A 346 -6.18 -3.34 1.32
N SER A 347 -7.44 -3.09 0.91
CA SER A 347 -8.62 -3.78 1.43
C SER A 347 -9.78 -3.77 0.41
N ALA A 348 -10.74 -4.67 0.57
CA ALA A 348 -12.01 -4.63 -0.17
C ALA A 348 -12.84 -3.39 0.21
N SER A 349 -12.73 -2.93 1.45
CA SER A 349 -13.35 -1.69 1.95
C SER A 349 -12.79 -0.45 1.26
N GLU A 350 -11.50 -0.39 0.94
CA GLU A 350 -10.91 0.66 0.11
C GLU A 350 -11.56 0.68 -1.28
N LEU A 351 -11.67 -0.48 -1.93
CA LEU A 351 -12.31 -0.60 -3.24
C LEU A 351 -13.77 -0.15 -3.22
N VAL A 352 -14.52 -0.55 -2.18
CA VAL A 352 -15.91 -0.12 -1.99
C VAL A 352 -15.97 1.38 -1.76
N THR A 353 -15.06 1.95 -0.96
CA THR A 353 -14.98 3.40 -0.71
C THR A 353 -14.73 4.18 -2.00
N GLU A 354 -13.91 3.66 -2.91
CA GLU A 354 -13.72 4.25 -4.23
C GLU A 354 -15.02 4.25 -5.07
N LEU A 355 -15.81 3.16 -5.01
CA LEU A 355 -17.08 3.08 -5.73
C LEU A 355 -18.13 4.05 -5.15
N LEU A 356 -18.15 4.21 -3.82
CA LEU A 356 -19.06 5.10 -3.11
C LEU A 356 -18.99 6.55 -3.62
N GLN A 357 -17.77 7.05 -3.92
CA GLN A 357 -17.54 8.41 -4.41
C GLN A 357 -18.33 8.77 -5.70
N TYR A 358 -18.73 7.75 -6.48
CA TYR A 358 -19.45 7.94 -7.74
C TYR A 358 -20.95 7.69 -7.62
N LEU A 359 -21.40 7.06 -6.53
CA LEU A 359 -22.79 6.63 -6.36
C LEU A 359 -23.53 7.35 -5.24
N LEU A 360 -22.81 7.86 -4.24
CA LEU A 360 -23.36 8.47 -3.03
C LEU A 360 -22.84 9.90 -2.84
N GLU A 361 -23.71 10.73 -2.24
CA GLU A 361 -23.27 11.96 -1.59
C GLU A 361 -22.85 11.65 -0.15
N PRO A 362 -21.96 12.44 0.49
CA PRO A 362 -21.50 12.17 1.86
C PRO A 362 -22.65 12.03 2.87
N ALA A 363 -23.78 12.67 2.66
CA ALA A 363 -24.93 12.60 3.54
C ALA A 363 -25.75 11.29 3.41
N ASP A 364 -25.50 10.49 2.38
CA ASP A 364 -26.17 9.21 2.17
C ASP A 364 -25.53 8.07 2.99
N LEU A 365 -24.30 8.27 3.47
CA LEU A 365 -23.55 7.28 4.24
C LEU A 365 -23.79 7.48 5.75
N LEU A 366 -24.20 6.42 6.43
CA LEU A 366 -24.38 6.46 7.89
C LEU A 366 -23.02 6.51 8.59
N LYS A 367 -22.97 7.15 9.76
CA LYS A 367 -21.74 7.25 10.55
C LYS A 367 -21.14 5.86 10.86
N THR A 368 -21.98 4.89 11.24
CA THR A 368 -21.52 3.53 11.56
C THR A 368 -21.02 2.79 10.32
N GLU A 369 -21.59 3.04 9.13
CA GLU A 369 -21.06 2.50 7.87
C GLU A 369 -19.67 3.07 7.54
N ALA A 370 -19.48 4.38 7.72
CA ALA A 370 -18.17 5.01 7.57
C ALA A 370 -17.14 4.48 8.59
N GLU A 371 -17.56 4.27 9.84
CA GLU A 371 -16.71 3.66 10.88
C GLU A 371 -16.33 2.21 10.51
N ALA A 372 -17.24 1.42 9.94
CA ALA A 372 -16.98 0.06 9.50
C ALA A 372 -15.96 0.01 8.35
N LEU A 373 -16.09 0.90 7.35
CA LEU A 373 -15.16 1.03 6.23
C LEU A 373 -13.74 1.45 6.71
N LEU A 374 -13.66 2.39 7.65
CA LEU A 374 -12.37 2.86 8.21
C LEU A 374 -11.69 1.82 9.12
N ALA A 375 -12.46 1.01 9.85
CA ALA A 375 -11.92 0.01 10.76
C ALA A 375 -11.21 -1.13 10.00
N ALA A 376 -11.59 -1.38 8.77
CA ALA A 376 -10.94 -2.34 7.88
C ALA A 376 -9.48 -1.97 7.58
N ASP A 377 -9.18 -0.66 7.41
CA ASP A 377 -7.83 -0.18 7.09
C ASP A 377 -6.88 -0.20 8.30
N ASN A 378 -7.40 -0.14 9.53
CA ASN A 378 -6.59 0.00 10.74
C ASN A 378 -6.41 -1.30 11.53
N GLY A 379 -7.14 -2.38 11.21
CA GLY A 379 -7.10 -3.65 11.93
C GLY A 379 -7.55 -3.59 13.40
N GLU A 380 -8.02 -2.43 13.87
CA GLU A 380 -8.52 -2.22 15.23
C GLU A 380 -9.98 -1.77 15.21
N PRO A 381 -10.84 -2.29 16.08
CA PRO A 381 -12.19 -1.77 16.23
C PRO A 381 -12.14 -0.30 16.70
N PRO A 382 -13.02 0.58 16.17
CA PRO A 382 -13.06 1.97 16.58
C PRO A 382 -13.35 2.08 18.10
N PRO A 383 -12.76 3.07 18.80
CA PRO A 383 -12.94 3.22 20.23
C PRO A 383 -14.43 3.42 20.57
N VAL A 384 -14.91 2.65 21.55
CA VAL A 384 -16.28 2.76 22.06
C VAL A 384 -16.49 4.18 22.60
N PRO A 385 -17.52 4.92 22.15
CA PRO A 385 -17.84 6.23 22.74
C PRO A 385 -18.18 6.04 24.21
N ARG A 386 -17.48 6.76 25.10
CA ARG A 386 -17.80 6.84 26.55
C ARG A 386 -19.06 7.66 26.76
#